data_1c1adca20714a1b8684cbb7f1c7756ea
#
_entry.id   1c1adca20714a1b8684cbb7f1c7756ea
#
_cell.length_a   1.000
_cell.length_b   1.000
_cell.length_c   1.000
_cell.angle_alpha   90.00
_cell.angle_beta   90.00
_cell.angle_gamma   90.00
#
_symmetry.space_group_name_H-M   'P 1'
#
loop_
_entity.id
_entity.type
_entity.pdbx_description
1 polymer ?
#
loop_
_entity_poly.entity_id
_entity_poly.type
_entity_poly.pdbx_seq_one_letter_code
_entity_poly.pdbx_strand_id
1 'polypeptide(L)'
;MTETGDLSQLEEHLLRRFKNPKEALEKDRLGMLAWLVKQGLLEVRVGVMRSGGGIVHAKFGIMTDEAADAVVFSGSGNESAQGLLANYEQLEVSTSWEDSERHQEYTREFESLWKNTHSDVYTVTLPEALRLKLVKFAPREAPVVEPSTALARQKAAMIWKFIVEAPYLPNGAAACDATAMVDLWPHQHRVVEETAKAWPDGRLLCDEVGMGKTIEAILILRRLMAGRGVRRVLVLLPAGLLKQWQAELREKGGMVFPRLEGTSQLVWPDDRIEKVESLVEALKQDALLMSRETARTENNMPYLLAAEPWDLVLMDEAHAARRRKQEEGEFNSPTLLLRLLRELQLRQKGRGILFLGATPMQTHPWEPWDLLQVLGAGCMLDQLSHEIQSLQDVLLGKRRAKGSRVGFLAS
;
A
#
# COMPACT_ATOMS: atom_id res chain seq x y z
N MET A 1 -56.15 3.48 -13.01
CA MET A 1 -55.21 4.04 -14.00
C MET A 1 -54.70 2.86 -14.79
N THR A 2 -54.86 2.85 -16.08
CA THR A 2 -54.50 1.71 -16.94
C THR A 2 -52.98 1.66 -17.08
N GLU A 3 -52.37 0.49 -16.94
CA GLU A 3 -50.90 0.23 -16.97
C GLU A 3 -50.17 0.89 -18.18
N THR A 4 -50.84 1.11 -19.29
CA THR A 4 -50.30 1.75 -20.50
C THR A 4 -50.08 3.26 -20.41
N GLY A 5 -50.84 3.99 -19.57
CA GLY A 5 -50.73 5.45 -19.45
C GLY A 5 -49.48 5.87 -18.68
N ASP A 6 -49.12 5.13 -17.66
CA ASP A 6 -47.96 5.42 -16.80
C ASP A 6 -46.61 5.16 -17.51
N LEU A 7 -46.56 4.17 -18.39
CA LEU A 7 -45.35 3.84 -19.16
C LEU A 7 -45.01 4.93 -20.19
N SER A 8 -46.00 5.47 -20.87
CA SER A 8 -45.77 6.56 -21.85
C SER A 8 -45.31 7.83 -21.15
N GLN A 9 -45.86 8.16 -20.00
CA GLN A 9 -45.42 9.31 -19.18
C GLN A 9 -44.00 9.10 -18.63
N LEU A 10 -43.68 7.89 -18.19
CA LEU A 10 -42.32 7.56 -17.74
C LEU A 10 -41.29 7.66 -18.88
N GLU A 11 -41.64 7.11 -20.06
CA GLU A 11 -40.82 7.26 -21.27
C GLU A 11 -40.55 8.71 -21.65
N GLU A 12 -41.60 9.53 -21.68
CA GLU A 12 -41.47 10.95 -21.98
C GLU A 12 -40.62 11.67 -20.93
N HIS A 13 -40.80 11.34 -19.64
CA HIS A 13 -40.00 11.90 -18.56
C HIS A 13 -38.54 11.54 -18.66
N LEU A 14 -38.21 10.25 -18.92
CA LEU A 14 -36.85 9.80 -19.11
C LEU A 14 -36.21 10.44 -20.35
N LEU A 15 -36.92 10.52 -21.45
CA LEU A 15 -36.43 11.16 -22.67
C LEU A 15 -36.15 12.68 -22.50
N ARG A 16 -36.95 13.37 -21.69
CA ARG A 16 -36.71 14.77 -21.34
C ARG A 16 -35.50 14.98 -20.45
N ARG A 17 -35.25 14.06 -19.53
CA ARG A 17 -34.08 14.09 -18.63
C ARG A 17 -32.81 13.64 -19.30
N PHE A 18 -32.87 12.85 -20.36
CA PHE A 18 -31.70 12.36 -21.08
C PHE A 18 -31.06 13.52 -21.88
N LYS A 19 -30.14 14.21 -21.25
CA LYS A 19 -29.40 15.32 -21.84
C LYS A 19 -28.17 14.81 -22.61
N ASN A 20 -27.83 15.49 -23.69
CA ASN A 20 -26.58 15.25 -24.39
C ASN A 20 -25.41 15.60 -23.48
N PRO A 21 -24.41 14.72 -23.32
CA PRO A 21 -23.25 15.01 -22.50
C PRO A 21 -22.46 16.19 -23.05
N LYS A 22 -22.06 17.11 -22.20
CA LYS A 22 -21.29 18.29 -22.56
C LYS A 22 -19.78 18.09 -22.42
N GLU A 23 -19.37 17.28 -21.45
CA GLU A 23 -17.98 17.03 -21.15
C GLU A 23 -17.46 15.77 -21.85
N ALA A 24 -16.18 15.75 -22.20
CA ALA A 24 -15.55 14.62 -22.88
C ALA A 24 -15.68 13.33 -22.06
N LEU A 25 -15.46 13.39 -20.75
CA LEU A 25 -15.57 12.28 -19.83
C LEU A 25 -16.98 11.69 -19.76
N GLU A 26 -18.02 12.56 -19.78
CA GLU A 26 -19.42 12.11 -19.81
C GLU A 26 -19.73 11.42 -21.14
N LYS A 27 -19.16 11.91 -22.25
CA LYS A 27 -19.32 11.30 -23.58
C LYS A 27 -18.71 9.91 -23.63
N ASP A 28 -17.51 9.75 -23.08
CA ASP A 28 -16.79 8.45 -23.06
C ASP A 28 -17.54 7.43 -22.22
N ARG A 29 -18.01 7.82 -21.04
CA ARG A 29 -18.81 6.95 -20.16
C ARG A 29 -20.13 6.55 -20.78
N LEU A 30 -20.83 7.52 -21.36
CA LEU A 30 -22.08 7.27 -22.07
C LEU A 30 -21.84 6.39 -23.30
N GLY A 31 -20.73 6.59 -24.01
CA GLY A 31 -20.30 5.77 -25.13
C GLY A 31 -20.07 4.32 -24.74
N MET A 32 -19.42 4.08 -23.62
CA MET A 32 -19.19 2.73 -23.08
C MET A 32 -20.52 2.04 -22.71
N LEU A 33 -21.38 2.72 -21.96
CA LEU A 33 -22.69 2.20 -21.58
C LEU A 33 -23.53 1.85 -22.82
N ALA A 34 -23.55 2.77 -23.79
CA ALA A 34 -24.26 2.61 -25.05
C ALA A 34 -23.72 1.40 -25.86
N TRP A 35 -22.42 1.22 -25.88
CA TRP A 35 -21.78 0.09 -26.55
C TRP A 35 -22.15 -1.25 -25.89
N LEU A 36 -22.10 -1.36 -24.55
CA LEU A 36 -22.51 -2.55 -23.81
C LEU A 36 -23.98 -2.92 -24.08
N VAL A 37 -24.88 -1.94 -24.06
CA VAL A 37 -26.31 -2.15 -24.39
C VAL A 37 -26.48 -2.58 -25.85
N LYS A 38 -25.74 -1.98 -26.78
CA LYS A 38 -25.79 -2.32 -28.21
C LYS A 38 -25.32 -3.76 -28.49
N GLN A 39 -24.28 -4.20 -27.77
CA GLN A 39 -23.75 -5.57 -27.90
C GLN A 39 -24.58 -6.60 -27.13
N GLY A 40 -25.61 -6.21 -26.39
CA GLY A 40 -26.37 -7.12 -25.55
C GLY A 40 -25.61 -7.65 -24.32
N LEU A 41 -24.49 -7.02 -23.98
CA LEU A 41 -23.68 -7.34 -22.78
C LEU A 41 -24.22 -6.70 -21.51
N LEU A 42 -25.13 -5.74 -21.64
CA LEU A 42 -25.80 -5.06 -20.54
C LEU A 42 -27.28 -4.96 -20.84
N GLU A 43 -28.10 -5.50 -19.94
CA GLU A 43 -29.56 -5.31 -19.93
C GLU A 43 -29.92 -4.38 -18.78
N VAL A 44 -30.78 -3.40 -19.07
CA VAL A 44 -31.27 -2.43 -18.08
C VAL A 44 -32.78 -2.52 -18.01
N ARG A 45 -33.31 -2.60 -16.79
CA ARG A 45 -34.73 -2.56 -16.50
C ARG A 45 -35.07 -1.43 -15.55
N VAL A 46 -36.25 -0.93 -15.59
CA VAL A 46 -36.75 0.15 -14.74
C VAL A 46 -37.80 -0.41 -13.78
N GLY A 47 -37.51 -0.33 -12.48
CA GLY A 47 -38.44 -0.75 -11.44
C GLY A 47 -39.33 0.43 -10.98
N VAL A 48 -40.63 0.18 -10.90
CA VAL A 48 -41.65 1.15 -10.45
C VAL A 48 -42.50 0.50 -9.37
N MET A 49 -42.83 1.25 -8.32
CA MET A 49 -43.70 0.76 -7.25
C MET A 49 -45.15 0.53 -7.77
N ARG A 50 -45.72 -0.64 -7.54
CA ARG A 50 -47.12 -0.96 -7.92
C ARG A 50 -48.14 -0.08 -7.19
N SER A 51 -47.80 0.37 -6.00
CA SER A 51 -48.62 1.26 -5.22
C SER A 51 -48.80 2.68 -5.78
N GLY A 52 -48.03 3.04 -6.79
CA GLY A 52 -48.03 4.39 -7.38
C GLY A 52 -47.41 5.48 -6.51
N GLY A 53 -46.91 5.13 -5.32
CA GLY A 53 -46.21 6.05 -4.43
C GLY A 53 -44.90 5.42 -3.91
N GLY A 54 -43.86 6.24 -3.78
CA GLY A 54 -42.55 5.76 -3.32
C GLY A 54 -41.57 5.47 -4.45
N ILE A 55 -40.37 5.05 -4.05
CA ILE A 55 -39.26 4.71 -4.96
C ILE A 55 -38.69 3.34 -4.60
N VAL A 56 -38.22 2.61 -5.59
CA VAL A 56 -37.41 1.42 -5.37
C VAL A 56 -36.04 1.86 -4.89
N HIS A 57 -35.70 1.54 -3.64
CA HIS A 57 -34.47 2.00 -2.99
C HIS A 57 -33.54 0.86 -2.55
N ALA A 58 -33.90 -0.37 -2.88
CA ALA A 58 -33.05 -1.51 -2.60
C ALA A 58 -31.70 -1.40 -3.34
N LYS A 59 -30.63 -1.72 -2.63
CA LYS A 59 -29.27 -1.70 -3.16
C LYS A 59 -28.60 -3.00 -2.80
N PHE A 60 -28.65 -3.94 -3.71
CA PHE A 60 -27.91 -5.17 -3.62
C PHE A 60 -27.45 -5.60 -5.02
N GLY A 61 -26.44 -6.43 -5.05
CA GLY A 61 -25.90 -6.99 -6.27
C GLY A 61 -25.42 -8.42 -6.05
N ILE A 62 -25.43 -9.19 -7.14
CA ILE A 62 -24.95 -10.57 -7.16
C ILE A 62 -23.89 -10.66 -8.25
N MET A 63 -22.70 -11.11 -7.87
CA MET A 63 -21.62 -11.43 -8.82
C MET A 63 -21.46 -12.94 -8.85
N THR A 64 -21.45 -13.51 -10.04
CA THR A 64 -21.31 -14.96 -10.22
C THR A 64 -20.17 -15.22 -11.20
N ASP A 65 -19.35 -16.21 -10.91
CA ASP A 65 -18.27 -16.66 -11.80
C ASP A 65 -18.69 -17.85 -12.69
N GLU A 66 -17.76 -18.36 -13.49
CA GLU A 66 -17.98 -19.49 -14.39
C GLU A 66 -18.22 -20.82 -13.65
N ALA A 67 -17.77 -20.93 -12.40
CA ALA A 67 -18.00 -22.11 -11.54
C ALA A 67 -19.35 -22.07 -10.81
N ALA A 68 -20.14 -21.01 -11.01
CA ALA A 68 -21.36 -20.69 -10.31
C ALA A 68 -21.16 -20.33 -8.82
N ASP A 69 -19.94 -20.02 -8.42
CA ASP A 69 -19.69 -19.39 -7.15
C ASP A 69 -20.18 -17.94 -7.21
N ALA A 70 -20.83 -17.49 -6.13
CA ALA A 70 -21.45 -16.19 -6.15
C ALA A 70 -21.19 -15.41 -4.85
N VAL A 71 -21.07 -14.10 -5.01
CA VAL A 71 -20.98 -13.12 -3.93
C VAL A 71 -22.17 -12.19 -4.03
N VAL A 72 -22.91 -12.07 -2.96
CA VAL A 72 -23.99 -11.10 -2.80
C VAL A 72 -23.49 -9.98 -1.90
N PHE A 73 -23.77 -8.75 -2.31
CA PHE A 73 -23.55 -7.57 -1.48
C PHE A 73 -24.83 -6.76 -1.38
N SER A 74 -25.11 -6.24 -0.19
CA SER A 74 -26.24 -5.34 0.05
C SER A 74 -25.85 -4.27 1.05
N GLY A 75 -26.48 -3.09 0.97
CA GLY A 75 -26.15 -2.00 1.88
C GLY A 75 -26.78 -0.67 1.54
N SER A 76 -26.34 0.37 2.24
CA SER A 76 -26.80 1.74 2.06
C SER A 76 -26.12 2.45 0.88
N GLY A 77 -25.00 1.92 0.42
CA GLY A 77 -24.12 2.53 -0.58
C GLY A 77 -24.76 2.67 -1.95
N ASN A 78 -24.71 3.87 -2.52
CA ASN A 78 -24.99 4.06 -3.91
C ASN A 78 -23.75 3.77 -4.74
N GLU A 79 -23.90 3.15 -5.91
CA GLU A 79 -22.83 2.98 -6.91
C GLU A 79 -22.42 4.34 -7.52
N SER A 80 -22.01 5.26 -6.66
CA SER A 80 -21.50 6.57 -7.05
C SER A 80 -20.10 6.76 -6.50
N ALA A 81 -19.29 7.61 -7.14
CA ALA A 81 -17.95 7.92 -6.66
C ALA A 81 -17.97 8.48 -5.22
N GLN A 82 -19.02 9.22 -4.84
CA GLN A 82 -19.19 9.71 -3.48
C GLN A 82 -19.55 8.57 -2.50
N GLY A 83 -20.46 7.68 -2.88
CA GLY A 83 -20.84 6.52 -2.04
C GLY A 83 -19.67 5.58 -1.79
N LEU A 84 -18.84 5.31 -2.81
CA LEU A 84 -17.73 4.38 -2.70
C LEU A 84 -16.46 4.98 -2.05
N LEU A 85 -16.27 6.30 -2.10
CA LEU A 85 -15.00 6.93 -1.74
C LEU A 85 -15.07 7.95 -0.60
N ALA A 86 -16.23 8.55 -0.35
CA ALA A 86 -16.35 9.70 0.54
C ALA A 86 -17.38 9.54 1.67
N ASN A 87 -18.43 8.74 1.46
CA ASN A 87 -19.47 8.54 2.46
C ASN A 87 -19.11 7.38 3.40
N TYR A 88 -19.61 7.46 4.62
CA TYR A 88 -19.67 6.27 5.47
C TYR A 88 -20.82 5.38 4.98
N GLU A 89 -20.49 4.23 4.42
CA GLU A 89 -21.46 3.27 3.90
C GLU A 89 -21.27 1.92 4.60
N GLN A 90 -22.37 1.27 4.92
CA GLN A 90 -22.35 -0.06 5.46
C GLN A 90 -22.69 -1.06 4.34
N LEU A 91 -21.81 -2.02 4.12
CA LEU A 91 -21.98 -3.08 3.14
C LEU A 91 -21.96 -4.41 3.86
N GLU A 92 -22.99 -5.20 3.66
CA GLU A 92 -23.03 -6.62 4.02
C GLU A 92 -22.65 -7.45 2.82
N VAL A 93 -21.80 -8.45 3.04
CA VAL A 93 -21.36 -9.38 2.00
C VAL A 93 -21.63 -10.80 2.46
N SER A 94 -22.25 -11.61 1.63
CA SER A 94 -22.44 -13.04 1.83
C SER A 94 -22.02 -13.81 0.58
N THR A 95 -21.61 -15.06 0.77
CA THR A 95 -21.09 -15.91 -0.31
C THR A 95 -21.92 -17.17 -0.47
N SER A 96 -21.95 -17.74 -1.68
CA SER A 96 -22.69 -18.99 -1.95
C SER A 96 -22.15 -20.17 -1.16
N TRP A 97 -20.88 -20.16 -0.73
CA TRP A 97 -20.21 -21.26 -0.04
C TRP A 97 -20.19 -21.13 1.50
N GLU A 98 -20.36 -19.93 2.06
CA GLU A 98 -20.35 -19.70 3.52
C GLU A 98 -21.78 -19.45 4.05
N ASP A 99 -22.62 -18.74 3.30
CA ASP A 99 -23.98 -18.36 3.68
C ASP A 99 -24.95 -18.62 2.49
N SER A 100 -25.14 -19.87 2.17
CA SER A 100 -25.94 -20.30 1.02
C SER A 100 -27.41 -19.93 1.16
N GLU A 101 -27.96 -19.87 2.38
CA GLU A 101 -29.38 -19.55 2.60
C GLU A 101 -29.64 -18.07 2.26
N ARG A 102 -28.82 -17.19 2.75
CA ARG A 102 -28.91 -15.74 2.49
C ARG A 102 -28.64 -15.43 1.00
N HIS A 103 -27.65 -16.11 0.41
CA HIS A 103 -27.39 -16.02 -1.03
C HIS A 103 -28.65 -16.38 -1.84
N GLN A 104 -29.32 -17.49 -1.52
CA GLN A 104 -30.53 -17.91 -2.21
C GLN A 104 -31.71 -16.94 -2.02
N GLU A 105 -31.81 -16.29 -0.88
CA GLU A 105 -32.81 -15.26 -0.61
C GLU A 105 -32.65 -14.08 -1.56
N TYR A 106 -31.47 -13.50 -1.63
CA TYR A 106 -31.18 -12.39 -2.56
C TYR A 106 -31.31 -12.80 -4.04
N THR A 107 -30.94 -14.04 -4.38
CA THR A 107 -31.11 -14.54 -5.73
C THR A 107 -32.57 -14.61 -6.11
N ARG A 108 -33.43 -15.15 -5.24
CA ARG A 108 -34.90 -15.19 -5.43
C ARG A 108 -35.48 -13.79 -5.55
N GLU A 109 -35.03 -12.87 -4.69
CA GLU A 109 -35.47 -11.47 -4.73
C GLU A 109 -35.10 -10.83 -6.09
N PHE A 110 -33.84 -10.93 -6.51
CA PHE A 110 -33.40 -10.42 -7.79
C PHE A 110 -34.19 -11.02 -8.96
N GLU A 111 -34.37 -12.34 -8.98
CA GLU A 111 -35.16 -13.02 -10.04
C GLU A 111 -36.62 -12.56 -10.06
N SER A 112 -37.23 -12.35 -8.90
CA SER A 112 -38.61 -11.87 -8.82
C SER A 112 -38.75 -10.47 -9.43
N LEU A 113 -37.81 -9.58 -9.14
CA LEU A 113 -37.71 -8.25 -9.76
C LEU A 113 -37.45 -8.35 -11.26
N TRP A 114 -36.49 -9.18 -11.67
CA TRP A 114 -36.10 -9.30 -13.07
C TRP A 114 -37.19 -9.92 -13.94
N LYS A 115 -37.88 -10.93 -13.44
CA LYS A 115 -39.00 -11.62 -14.14
C LYS A 115 -40.34 -10.90 -14.01
N ASN A 116 -40.36 -9.72 -13.35
CA ASN A 116 -41.58 -8.93 -13.08
C ASN A 116 -42.66 -9.71 -12.31
N THR A 117 -42.26 -10.56 -11.38
CA THR A 117 -43.15 -11.34 -10.52
C THR A 117 -43.20 -10.84 -9.08
N HIS A 118 -42.46 -9.77 -8.77
CA HIS A 118 -42.41 -9.18 -7.43
C HIS A 118 -43.76 -8.56 -7.08
N SER A 119 -44.19 -8.71 -5.78
CA SER A 119 -45.46 -8.25 -5.29
C SER A 119 -45.63 -6.74 -5.37
N ASP A 120 -44.59 -5.98 -5.03
CA ASP A 120 -44.67 -4.54 -4.83
C ASP A 120 -43.99 -3.72 -5.94
N VAL A 121 -43.18 -4.35 -6.76
CA VAL A 121 -42.42 -3.69 -7.82
C VAL A 121 -42.85 -4.21 -9.18
N TYR A 122 -43.14 -3.32 -10.09
CA TYR A 122 -43.36 -3.59 -11.49
C TYR A 122 -42.08 -3.24 -12.27
N THR A 123 -41.56 -4.19 -13.02
CA THR A 123 -40.31 -4.04 -13.76
C THR A 123 -40.56 -4.06 -15.26
N VAL A 124 -40.06 -3.04 -15.96
CA VAL A 124 -40.17 -2.92 -17.42
C VAL A 124 -38.79 -2.84 -18.04
N THR A 125 -38.69 -3.34 -19.27
CA THR A 125 -37.49 -3.17 -20.09
C THR A 125 -37.28 -1.68 -20.41
N LEU A 126 -36.03 -1.31 -20.67
CA LEU A 126 -35.71 0.04 -21.09
C LEU A 126 -36.55 0.43 -22.33
N PRO A 127 -37.35 1.52 -22.31
CA PRO A 127 -38.16 1.94 -23.45
C PRO A 127 -37.34 1.99 -24.73
N GLU A 128 -37.91 1.46 -25.83
CA GLU A 128 -37.18 1.34 -27.11
C GLU A 128 -36.70 2.69 -27.62
N ALA A 129 -37.46 3.76 -27.45
CA ALA A 129 -37.06 5.10 -27.86
C ALA A 129 -35.84 5.58 -27.08
N LEU A 130 -35.77 5.29 -25.76
CA LEU A 130 -34.62 5.61 -24.93
C LEU A 130 -33.40 4.75 -25.28
N ARG A 131 -33.62 3.45 -25.53
CA ARG A 131 -32.60 2.52 -25.98
C ARG A 131 -31.98 2.96 -27.30
N LEU A 132 -32.80 3.31 -28.29
CA LEU A 132 -32.34 3.81 -29.58
C LEU A 132 -31.59 5.15 -29.46
N LYS A 133 -32.02 6.01 -28.56
CA LYS A 133 -31.31 7.27 -28.27
C LYS A 133 -29.96 7.02 -27.62
N LEU A 134 -29.90 6.07 -26.68
CA LEU A 134 -28.65 5.67 -26.02
C LEU A 134 -27.68 5.04 -27.03
N VAL A 135 -28.13 4.10 -27.84
CA VAL A 135 -27.30 3.37 -28.82
C VAL A 135 -26.65 4.31 -29.87
N LYS A 136 -27.22 5.49 -30.13
CA LYS A 136 -26.59 6.49 -31.01
C LYS A 136 -25.24 7.00 -30.50
N PHE A 137 -24.98 6.92 -29.20
CA PHE A 137 -23.70 7.30 -28.61
C PHE A 137 -22.67 6.16 -28.62
N ALA A 138 -23.08 4.94 -29.02
CA ALA A 138 -22.17 3.79 -29.05
C ALA A 138 -21.09 4.00 -30.12
N PRO A 139 -19.81 3.89 -29.79
CA PRO A 139 -18.72 3.93 -30.75
C PRO A 139 -18.79 2.71 -31.69
N ARG A 140 -18.12 2.80 -32.84
CA ARG A 140 -18.06 1.70 -33.82
C ARG A 140 -17.23 0.54 -33.31
N GLU A 141 -16.16 0.83 -32.56
CA GLU A 141 -15.25 -0.13 -31.96
C GLU A 141 -15.46 -0.15 -30.45
N ALA A 142 -14.98 -1.24 -29.79
CA ALA A 142 -15.01 -1.32 -28.34
C ALA A 142 -14.28 -0.10 -27.74
N PRO A 143 -14.91 0.65 -26.81
CA PRO A 143 -14.27 1.80 -26.23
C PRO A 143 -13.05 1.37 -25.41
N VAL A 144 -11.89 1.90 -25.76
CA VAL A 144 -10.70 1.81 -24.93
C VAL A 144 -10.83 2.91 -23.87
N VAL A 145 -11.09 2.52 -22.64
CA VAL A 145 -11.18 3.49 -21.53
C VAL A 145 -9.77 3.72 -21.03
N GLU A 146 -9.16 4.82 -21.43
CA GLU A 146 -8.01 5.30 -20.70
C GLU A 146 -8.46 5.73 -19.30
N PRO A 147 -7.77 5.30 -18.24
CA PRO A 147 -8.15 5.66 -16.89
C PRO A 147 -7.98 7.17 -16.73
N SER A 148 -9.11 7.88 -16.67
CA SER A 148 -9.11 9.25 -16.17
C SER A 148 -8.53 9.28 -14.75
N THR A 149 -8.01 10.42 -14.30
CA THR A 149 -7.49 10.57 -12.93
C THR A 149 -8.50 10.13 -11.86
N ALA A 150 -9.80 10.27 -12.10
CA ALA A 150 -10.86 9.77 -11.21
C ALA A 150 -10.94 8.23 -11.23
N LEU A 151 -10.82 7.61 -12.40
CA LEU A 151 -10.79 6.14 -12.54
C LEU A 151 -9.51 5.56 -11.92
N ALA A 152 -8.38 6.25 -12.09
CA ALA A 152 -7.13 5.89 -11.44
C ALA A 152 -7.26 5.95 -9.90
N ARG A 153 -7.93 6.97 -9.36
CA ARG A 153 -8.22 7.07 -7.91
C ARG A 153 -9.18 5.99 -7.43
N GLN A 154 -10.22 5.68 -8.20
CA GLN A 154 -11.14 4.57 -7.86
C GLN A 154 -10.44 3.22 -7.90
N LYS A 155 -9.66 2.96 -8.93
CA LYS A 155 -8.83 1.76 -9.04
C LYS A 155 -7.83 1.67 -7.89
N ALA A 156 -7.20 2.79 -7.54
CA ALA A 156 -6.32 2.89 -6.39
C ALA A 156 -7.04 2.57 -5.07
N ALA A 157 -8.24 3.08 -4.85
CA ALA A 157 -9.01 2.81 -3.64
C ALA A 157 -9.49 1.35 -3.54
N MET A 158 -9.89 0.74 -4.65
CA MET A 158 -10.24 -0.68 -4.70
C MET A 158 -9.01 -1.56 -4.46
N ILE A 159 -7.90 -1.25 -5.13
CA ILE A 159 -6.63 -1.94 -4.94
C ILE A 159 -6.15 -1.76 -3.51
N TRP A 160 -6.31 -0.57 -2.91
CA TRP A 160 -5.99 -0.33 -1.52
C TRP A 160 -6.68 -1.32 -0.57
N LYS A 161 -7.98 -1.51 -0.72
CA LYS A 161 -8.76 -2.44 0.10
C LYS A 161 -8.27 -3.88 -0.09
N PHE A 162 -8.00 -4.28 -1.33
CA PHE A 162 -7.43 -5.58 -1.66
C PHE A 162 -6.01 -5.74 -1.09
N ILE A 163 -5.19 -4.70 -1.15
CA ILE A 163 -3.81 -4.69 -0.65
C ILE A 163 -3.73 -4.92 0.86
N VAL A 164 -4.67 -4.39 1.63
CA VAL A 164 -4.73 -4.61 3.09
C VAL A 164 -4.95 -6.09 3.41
N GLU A 165 -5.63 -6.82 2.53
CA GLU A 165 -5.90 -8.25 2.67
C GLU A 165 -4.83 -9.13 2.00
N ALA A 166 -4.06 -8.60 1.06
CA ALA A 166 -3.03 -9.33 0.31
C ALA A 166 -2.02 -10.10 1.20
N PRO A 167 -1.60 -9.61 2.39
CA PRO A 167 -0.73 -10.35 3.29
C PRO A 167 -1.30 -11.69 3.76
N TYR A 168 -2.60 -11.84 3.75
CA TYR A 168 -3.30 -13.03 4.23
C TYR A 168 -3.69 -14.02 3.12
N LEU A 169 -3.45 -13.65 1.86
CA LEU A 169 -3.75 -14.52 0.72
C LEU A 169 -2.69 -15.61 0.53
N PRO A 170 -3.08 -16.78 0.04
CA PRO A 170 -2.12 -17.76 -0.48
C PRO A 170 -1.21 -17.07 -1.52
N ASN A 171 0.10 -17.28 -1.43
CA ASN A 171 1.10 -16.58 -2.26
C ASN A 171 1.16 -15.04 -2.08
N GLY A 172 0.90 -14.56 -0.88
CA GLY A 172 0.91 -13.12 -0.55
C GLY A 172 2.16 -12.35 -1.04
N ALA A 173 3.32 -13.01 -1.12
CA ALA A 173 4.54 -12.41 -1.64
C ALA A 173 4.42 -12.01 -3.13
N ALA A 174 3.82 -12.85 -3.96
CA ALA A 174 3.57 -12.54 -5.38
C ALA A 174 2.48 -11.45 -5.52
N ALA A 175 1.43 -11.54 -4.69
CA ALA A 175 0.37 -10.54 -4.65
C ALA A 175 0.88 -9.16 -4.21
N CYS A 176 1.89 -9.10 -3.35
CA CYS A 176 2.49 -7.86 -2.89
C CYS A 176 3.08 -7.02 -4.03
N ASP A 177 3.80 -7.65 -4.94
CA ASP A 177 4.41 -6.94 -6.08
C ASP A 177 3.34 -6.51 -7.09
N ALA A 178 2.41 -7.41 -7.42
CA ALA A 178 1.33 -7.15 -8.37
C ALA A 178 0.35 -6.07 -7.88
N THR A 179 0.24 -5.88 -6.58
CA THR A 179 -0.67 -4.89 -5.96
C THR A 179 0.04 -3.65 -5.44
N ALA A 180 1.33 -3.51 -5.70
CA ALA A 180 2.05 -2.27 -5.41
C ALA A 180 1.48 -1.12 -6.24
N MET A 181 1.36 0.06 -5.62
CA MET A 181 0.83 1.26 -6.27
C MET A 181 1.92 2.03 -7.02
N VAL A 182 2.92 1.31 -7.50
CA VAL A 182 4.08 1.84 -8.23
C VAL A 182 4.47 0.89 -9.36
N ASP A 183 4.94 1.46 -10.47
CA ASP A 183 5.59 0.68 -11.51
C ASP A 183 7.04 0.41 -11.10
N LEU A 184 7.38 -0.87 -10.99
CA LEU A 184 8.70 -1.31 -10.56
C LEU A 184 9.71 -1.28 -11.71
N TRP A 185 10.83 -0.69 -11.46
CA TRP A 185 11.98 -0.81 -12.34
C TRP A 185 12.68 -2.17 -12.13
N PRO A 186 13.31 -2.74 -13.16
CA PRO A 186 13.91 -4.08 -13.06
C PRO A 186 14.91 -4.24 -11.91
N HIS A 187 15.72 -3.21 -11.62
CA HIS A 187 16.67 -3.26 -10.51
C HIS A 187 15.96 -3.30 -9.16
N GLN A 188 14.87 -2.52 -8.98
CA GLN A 188 14.09 -2.51 -7.73
C GLN A 188 13.48 -3.89 -7.45
N HIS A 189 12.93 -4.53 -8.48
CA HIS A 189 12.38 -5.88 -8.34
C HIS A 189 13.47 -6.87 -7.85
N ARG A 190 14.67 -6.80 -8.44
CA ARG A 190 15.81 -7.64 -8.05
C ARG A 190 16.22 -7.39 -6.60
N VAL A 191 16.41 -6.12 -6.20
CA VAL A 191 16.80 -5.75 -4.84
C VAL A 191 15.78 -6.24 -3.82
N VAL A 192 14.48 -6.06 -4.10
CA VAL A 192 13.38 -6.52 -3.24
C VAL A 192 13.40 -8.04 -3.10
N GLU A 193 13.56 -8.76 -4.21
CA GLU A 193 13.59 -10.23 -4.23
C GLU A 193 14.78 -10.79 -3.45
N GLU A 194 15.98 -10.29 -3.72
CA GLU A 194 17.21 -10.73 -3.07
C GLU A 194 17.20 -10.43 -1.57
N THR A 195 16.69 -9.26 -1.16
CA THR A 195 16.58 -8.89 0.24
C THR A 195 15.56 -9.77 0.97
N ALA A 196 14.40 -10.01 0.36
CA ALA A 196 13.39 -10.87 0.96
C ALA A 196 13.84 -12.33 1.07
N LYS A 197 14.62 -12.83 0.11
CA LYS A 197 15.19 -14.19 0.17
C LYS A 197 16.23 -14.34 1.28
N ALA A 198 17.06 -13.34 1.50
CA ALA A 198 18.12 -13.36 2.49
C ALA A 198 17.63 -13.12 3.93
N TRP A 199 16.37 -12.74 4.11
CA TRP A 199 15.79 -12.52 5.44
C TRP A 199 16.04 -13.70 6.40
N PRO A 200 16.49 -13.50 7.64
CA PRO A 200 16.60 -12.21 8.38
C PRO A 200 17.98 -11.51 8.27
N ASP A 201 18.83 -11.88 7.34
CA ASP A 201 20.14 -11.25 7.19
C ASP A 201 19.98 -9.74 6.96
N GLY A 202 20.80 -8.96 7.67
CA GLY A 202 20.81 -7.52 7.53
C GLY A 202 21.29 -7.06 6.14
N ARG A 203 20.74 -5.98 5.64
CA ARG A 203 21.07 -5.41 4.32
C ARG A 203 21.29 -3.90 4.39
N LEU A 204 22.16 -3.43 3.52
CA LEU A 204 22.41 -2.00 3.27
C LEU A 204 22.11 -1.71 1.80
N LEU A 205 21.07 -0.90 1.54
CA LEU A 205 20.72 -0.44 0.20
C LEU A 205 21.45 0.88 -0.09
N CYS A 206 22.29 0.86 -1.09
CA CYS A 206 23.23 1.96 -1.41
C CYS A 206 22.99 2.59 -2.79
N ASP A 207 21.80 2.47 -3.34
CA ASP A 207 21.49 3.07 -4.63
C ASP A 207 21.64 4.58 -4.62
N GLU A 208 21.94 5.16 -5.76
CA GLU A 208 22.07 6.61 -5.90
C GLU A 208 20.80 7.37 -5.53
N VAL A 209 20.94 8.67 -5.28
CA VAL A 209 19.80 9.56 -5.01
C VAL A 209 18.85 9.53 -6.23
N GLY A 210 17.55 9.36 -5.97
CA GLY A 210 16.55 9.32 -7.04
C GLY A 210 16.26 7.94 -7.62
N MET A 211 17.03 6.90 -7.30
CA MET A 211 16.81 5.53 -7.79
C MET A 211 15.65 4.80 -7.08
N GLY A 212 14.99 5.44 -6.13
CA GLY A 212 13.77 4.92 -5.51
C GLY A 212 13.98 4.00 -4.31
N LYS A 213 15.07 4.16 -3.52
CA LYS A 213 15.34 3.40 -2.28
C LYS A 213 14.15 3.30 -1.33
N THR A 214 13.37 4.38 -1.18
CA THR A 214 12.16 4.37 -0.37
C THR A 214 11.13 3.38 -0.92
N ILE A 215 10.99 3.30 -2.24
CA ILE A 215 10.08 2.35 -2.90
C ILE A 215 10.56 0.92 -2.67
N GLU A 216 11.85 0.66 -2.85
CA GLU A 216 12.44 -0.65 -2.54
C GLU A 216 12.19 -1.06 -1.10
N ALA A 217 12.42 -0.16 -0.14
CA ALA A 217 12.18 -0.42 1.26
C ALA A 217 10.69 -0.71 1.56
N ILE A 218 9.76 0.03 0.97
CA ILE A 218 8.32 -0.19 1.08
C ILE A 218 7.95 -1.58 0.55
N LEU A 219 8.49 -1.99 -0.58
CA LEU A 219 8.20 -3.28 -1.18
C LEU A 219 8.81 -4.44 -0.40
N ILE A 220 10.03 -4.25 0.13
CA ILE A 220 10.67 -5.21 1.05
C ILE A 220 9.79 -5.38 2.29
N LEU A 221 9.36 -4.29 2.92
CA LEU A 221 8.43 -4.33 4.05
C LEU A 221 7.17 -5.13 3.73
N ARG A 222 6.52 -4.84 2.61
CA ARG A 222 5.32 -5.56 2.17
C ARG A 222 5.58 -7.06 2.02
N ARG A 223 6.65 -7.45 1.33
CA ARG A 223 6.99 -8.86 1.14
C ARG A 223 7.30 -9.57 2.44
N LEU A 224 8.03 -8.93 3.34
CA LEU A 224 8.39 -9.50 4.63
C LEU A 224 7.16 -9.66 5.54
N MET A 225 6.29 -8.66 5.56
CA MET A 225 5.04 -8.72 6.33
C MET A 225 4.08 -9.78 5.78
N ALA A 226 3.96 -9.89 4.47
CA ALA A 226 3.08 -10.86 3.84
C ALA A 226 3.61 -12.30 3.88
N GLY A 227 4.88 -12.50 3.49
CA GLY A 227 5.42 -13.84 3.23
C GLY A 227 6.30 -14.40 4.33
N ARG A 228 6.83 -13.57 5.23
CA ARG A 228 7.84 -13.97 6.23
C ARG A 228 7.41 -13.78 7.68
N GLY A 229 6.16 -13.39 7.90
CA GLY A 229 5.59 -13.23 9.24
C GLY A 229 6.20 -12.08 10.05
N VAL A 230 6.75 -11.06 9.38
CA VAL A 230 7.20 -9.83 10.02
C VAL A 230 5.98 -9.03 10.45
N ARG A 231 5.87 -8.74 11.73
CA ARG A 231 4.76 -7.96 12.31
C ARG A 231 5.25 -6.69 12.97
N ARG A 232 6.29 -6.83 13.82
CA ARG A 232 6.80 -5.68 14.56
C ARG A 232 7.91 -4.97 13.79
N VAL A 233 7.62 -3.72 13.37
CA VAL A 233 8.51 -2.94 12.50
C VAL A 233 8.78 -1.56 13.13
N LEU A 234 10.05 -1.25 13.33
CA LEU A 234 10.50 0.09 13.72
C LEU A 234 11.20 0.75 12.54
N VAL A 235 10.71 1.92 12.13
CA VAL A 235 11.34 2.71 11.08
C VAL A 235 11.94 3.98 11.69
N LEU A 236 13.26 4.08 11.63
CA LEU A 236 14.02 5.22 12.13
C LEU A 236 14.37 6.19 11.00
N LEU A 237 13.86 7.40 11.07
CA LEU A 237 13.93 8.40 10.00
C LEU A 237 14.50 9.72 10.49
N PRO A 238 15.08 10.57 9.63
CA PRO A 238 15.22 11.99 9.92
C PRO A 238 13.85 12.60 10.25
N ALA A 239 13.78 13.45 11.28
CA ALA A 239 12.51 14.04 11.74
C ALA A 239 11.70 14.70 10.62
N GLY A 240 12.39 15.39 9.69
CA GLY A 240 11.73 16.04 8.53
C GLY A 240 11.10 15.09 7.51
N LEU A 241 11.46 13.80 7.53
CA LEU A 241 10.97 12.81 6.57
C LEU A 241 9.82 11.95 7.12
N LEU A 242 9.48 12.04 8.40
CA LEU A 242 8.45 11.22 9.03
C LEU A 242 7.09 11.29 8.29
N LYS A 243 6.63 12.49 7.99
CA LYS A 243 5.35 12.71 7.33
C LYS A 243 5.37 12.21 5.89
N GLN A 244 6.47 12.44 5.17
CA GLN A 244 6.64 11.97 3.80
C GLN A 244 6.64 10.43 3.76
N TRP A 245 7.43 9.79 4.60
CA TRP A 245 7.48 8.33 4.68
C TRP A 245 6.13 7.71 5.04
N GLN A 246 5.40 8.33 5.98
CA GLN A 246 4.05 7.89 6.33
C GLN A 246 3.10 7.93 5.13
N ALA A 247 3.14 9.03 4.37
CA ALA A 247 2.34 9.17 3.15
C ALA A 247 2.73 8.13 2.10
N GLU A 248 4.03 7.94 1.85
CA GLU A 248 4.52 6.98 0.86
C GLU A 248 4.20 5.52 1.25
N LEU A 249 4.33 5.16 2.52
CA LEU A 249 3.92 3.84 3.03
C LEU A 249 2.42 3.58 2.77
N ARG A 250 1.58 4.58 3.00
CA ARG A 250 0.15 4.49 2.75
C ARG A 250 -0.17 4.45 1.26
N GLU A 251 0.32 5.41 0.51
CA GLU A 251 -0.07 5.62 -0.90
C GLU A 251 0.53 4.58 -1.84
N LYS A 252 1.79 4.20 -1.62
CA LYS A 252 2.53 3.27 -2.47
C LYS A 252 2.51 1.84 -1.94
N GLY A 253 2.59 1.71 -0.61
CA GLY A 253 2.69 0.42 0.07
C GLY A 253 1.38 -0.17 0.56
N GLY A 254 0.34 0.62 0.68
CA GLY A 254 -0.90 0.15 1.31
C GLY A 254 -0.75 -0.13 2.81
N MET A 255 0.24 0.46 3.47
CA MET A 255 0.56 0.18 4.86
C MET A 255 0.22 1.36 5.77
N VAL A 256 -0.40 1.06 6.91
CA VAL A 256 -0.86 2.06 7.88
C VAL A 256 0.08 2.05 9.09
N PHE A 257 1.04 2.95 9.11
CA PHE A 257 2.01 3.10 10.19
C PHE A 257 1.79 4.43 10.91
N PRO A 258 1.57 4.44 12.23
CA PRO A 258 1.57 5.68 12.99
C PRO A 258 2.99 6.26 13.07
N ARG A 259 3.10 7.58 13.07
CA ARG A 259 4.35 8.27 13.38
C ARG A 259 4.31 8.83 14.79
N LEU A 260 5.43 8.72 15.49
CA LEU A 260 5.59 9.28 16.83
C LEU A 260 6.00 10.75 16.73
N GLU A 261 5.18 11.64 17.29
CA GLU A 261 5.51 13.05 17.50
C GLU A 261 5.84 13.29 18.97
N GLY A 262 7.05 13.82 19.21
CA GLY A 262 7.58 13.89 20.57
C GLY A 262 7.82 12.50 21.17
N THR A 263 7.25 12.24 22.35
CA THR A 263 7.33 10.95 23.06
C THR A 263 5.97 10.43 23.50
N SER A 264 4.89 11.16 23.18
CA SER A 264 3.55 10.90 23.74
C SER A 264 2.39 11.12 22.77
N GLN A 265 2.66 11.27 21.48
CA GLN A 265 1.62 11.44 20.48
C GLN A 265 1.88 10.52 19.29
N LEU A 266 0.90 9.69 18.96
CA LEU A 266 0.86 8.89 17.74
C LEU A 266 -0.06 9.59 16.74
N VAL A 267 0.48 9.93 15.59
CA VAL A 267 -0.29 10.54 14.49
C VAL A 267 -0.46 9.50 13.39
N TRP A 268 -1.70 9.15 13.14
CA TRP A 268 -2.08 8.15 12.15
C TRP A 268 -2.13 8.75 10.73
N PRO A 269 -2.08 7.95 9.68
CA PRO A 269 -2.13 8.45 8.29
C PRO A 269 -3.42 9.19 7.89
N ASP A 270 -4.47 9.07 8.68
CA ASP A 270 -5.74 9.80 8.57
C ASP A 270 -5.78 11.10 9.40
N ASP A 271 -4.61 11.55 9.85
CA ASP A 271 -4.39 12.70 10.75
C ASP A 271 -5.04 12.57 12.14
N ARG A 272 -5.56 11.41 12.49
CA ARG A 272 -6.01 11.11 13.86
C ARG A 272 -4.82 11.15 14.80
N ILE A 273 -4.97 11.88 15.90
CA ILE A 273 -3.96 12.00 16.95
C ILE A 273 -4.40 11.17 18.15
N GLU A 274 -3.57 10.24 18.55
CA GLU A 274 -3.73 9.42 19.74
C GLU A 274 -2.67 9.81 20.77
N LYS A 275 -3.11 10.25 21.94
CA LYS A 275 -2.20 10.55 23.04
C LYS A 275 -1.89 9.28 23.81
N VAL A 276 -0.62 9.02 24.02
CA VAL A 276 -0.12 7.91 24.83
C VAL A 276 0.53 8.47 26.11
N GLU A 277 0.46 7.70 27.18
CA GLU A 277 0.96 8.15 28.49
C GLU A 277 2.48 8.30 28.51
N SER A 278 3.18 7.49 27.71
CA SER A 278 4.65 7.46 27.69
C SER A 278 5.19 6.89 26.40
N LEU A 279 6.51 7.06 26.18
CA LEU A 279 7.23 6.38 25.11
C LEU A 279 7.08 4.85 25.17
N VAL A 280 7.03 4.29 26.38
CA VAL A 280 6.87 2.83 26.56
C VAL A 280 5.55 2.35 25.94
N GLU A 281 4.49 3.13 26.07
CA GLU A 281 3.21 2.81 25.48
C GLU A 281 3.24 2.94 23.95
N ALA A 282 3.86 4.00 23.44
CA ALA A 282 4.06 4.15 21.99
C ALA A 282 4.85 2.99 21.38
N LEU A 283 5.85 2.46 22.09
CA LEU A 283 6.67 1.33 21.64
C LEU A 283 5.94 -0.03 21.66
N LYS A 284 4.70 -0.11 22.15
CA LYS A 284 3.85 -1.30 22.04
C LYS A 284 3.23 -1.47 20.65
N GLN A 285 3.25 -0.42 19.81
CA GLN A 285 2.73 -0.50 18.44
C GLN A 285 3.49 -1.56 17.63
N ASP A 286 2.77 -2.31 16.81
CA ASP A 286 3.38 -3.31 15.93
C ASP A 286 4.20 -2.66 14.82
N ALA A 287 3.79 -1.49 14.34
CA ALA A 287 4.52 -0.71 13.36
C ALA A 287 4.64 0.74 13.82
N LEU A 288 5.84 1.30 13.77
CA LEU A 288 6.08 2.65 14.28
C LEU A 288 7.12 3.39 13.44
N LEU A 289 6.78 4.61 13.02
CA LEU A 289 7.74 5.58 12.49
C LEU A 289 8.22 6.48 13.61
N MET A 290 9.51 6.54 13.81
CA MET A 290 10.12 7.35 14.88
C MET A 290 11.30 8.14 14.35
N SER A 291 11.48 9.39 14.82
CA SER A 291 12.66 10.13 14.45
C SER A 291 13.90 9.53 15.08
N ARG A 292 14.97 9.40 14.29
CA ARG A 292 16.27 8.96 14.80
C ARG A 292 16.83 9.91 15.87
N GLU A 293 16.44 11.19 15.79
CA GLU A 293 16.81 12.21 16.78
C GLU A 293 16.17 11.90 18.13
N THR A 294 14.89 11.52 18.15
CA THR A 294 14.18 11.09 19.37
C THR A 294 14.73 9.75 19.89
N ALA A 295 14.93 8.79 18.99
CA ALA A 295 15.39 7.44 19.34
C ALA A 295 16.78 7.42 20.02
N ARG A 296 17.72 8.23 19.53
CA ARG A 296 19.11 8.21 19.97
C ARG A 296 19.39 8.97 21.27
N THR A 297 18.39 9.64 21.86
CA THR A 297 18.62 10.37 23.11
C THR A 297 18.95 9.41 24.26
N GLU A 298 19.83 9.83 25.17
CA GLU A 298 20.21 9.01 26.33
C GLU A 298 19.01 8.68 27.22
N ASN A 299 18.01 9.55 27.28
CA ASN A 299 16.78 9.32 28.02
C ASN A 299 15.85 8.30 27.38
N ASN A 300 15.80 8.23 26.04
CA ASN A 300 14.87 7.36 25.33
C ASN A 300 15.47 5.99 24.98
N MET A 301 16.77 5.92 24.79
CA MET A 301 17.47 4.67 24.45
C MET A 301 17.16 3.50 25.39
N PRO A 302 17.12 3.65 26.72
CA PRO A 302 16.77 2.56 27.63
C PRO A 302 15.38 1.97 27.35
N TYR A 303 14.41 2.80 26.99
CA TYR A 303 13.05 2.34 26.68
C TYR A 303 13.00 1.53 25.40
N LEU A 304 13.71 1.96 24.33
CA LEU A 304 13.80 1.19 23.10
C LEU A 304 14.47 -0.17 23.33
N LEU A 305 15.52 -0.20 24.16
CA LEU A 305 16.24 -1.45 24.48
C LEU A 305 15.46 -2.37 25.41
N ALA A 306 14.52 -1.83 26.20
CA ALA A 306 13.62 -2.59 27.05
C ALA A 306 12.37 -3.08 26.31
N ALA A 307 12.01 -2.46 25.18
CA ALA A 307 10.82 -2.81 24.40
C ALA A 307 10.87 -4.27 23.93
N GLU A 308 9.69 -4.82 23.63
CA GLU A 308 9.58 -6.11 22.93
C GLU A 308 10.40 -6.08 21.64
N PRO A 309 11.07 -7.20 21.29
CA PRO A 309 11.89 -7.26 20.09
C PRO A 309 11.12 -6.88 18.83
N TRP A 310 11.78 -6.14 17.95
CA TRP A 310 11.29 -5.82 16.62
C TRP A 310 11.66 -6.94 15.65
N ASP A 311 10.73 -7.34 14.80
CA ASP A 311 11.08 -8.24 13.71
C ASP A 311 12.02 -7.55 12.72
N LEU A 312 11.74 -6.28 12.39
CA LEU A 312 12.57 -5.49 11.49
C LEU A 312 12.81 -4.08 12.05
N VAL A 313 14.07 -3.67 12.06
CA VAL A 313 14.48 -2.27 12.25
C VAL A 313 14.96 -1.72 10.92
N LEU A 314 14.23 -0.77 10.35
CA LEU A 314 14.63 -0.05 9.15
C LEU A 314 15.15 1.33 9.53
N MET A 315 16.26 1.74 8.95
CA MET A 315 16.80 3.07 9.16
C MET A 315 17.16 3.74 7.83
N ASP A 316 16.58 4.89 7.58
CA ASP A 316 16.93 5.74 6.45
C ASP A 316 18.07 6.71 6.80
N GLU A 317 18.83 7.11 5.77
CA GLU A 317 20.03 7.92 5.91
C GLU A 317 21.03 7.34 6.92
N ALA A 318 21.35 6.07 6.72
CA ALA A 318 22.16 5.28 7.65
C ALA A 318 23.56 5.85 7.92
N HIS A 319 24.10 6.66 7.02
CA HIS A 319 25.38 7.35 7.19
C HIS A 319 25.48 8.22 8.46
N ALA A 320 24.34 8.57 9.06
CA ALA A 320 24.30 9.28 10.33
C ALA A 320 24.80 8.44 11.53
N ALA A 321 24.78 7.11 11.39
CA ALA A 321 25.28 6.19 12.40
C ALA A 321 26.76 5.87 12.12
N ARG A 322 27.65 6.67 12.68
CA ARG A 322 29.08 6.60 12.43
C ARG A 322 29.92 6.90 13.67
N ARG A 323 31.21 6.54 13.63
CA ARG A 323 32.21 7.04 14.58
C ARG A 323 32.61 8.47 14.22
N ARG A 324 32.86 9.30 15.24
CA ARG A 324 33.46 10.63 15.06
C ARG A 324 34.97 10.51 15.17
N LYS A 325 35.71 11.23 14.30
CA LYS A 325 37.13 11.41 14.47
C LYS A 325 37.36 12.30 15.69
N GLN A 326 38.09 11.81 16.68
CA GLN A 326 38.66 12.68 17.72
C GLN A 326 40.07 13.08 17.30
N GLU A 327 40.42 14.33 17.58
CA GLU A 327 41.80 14.84 17.47
C GLU A 327 42.63 14.10 18.50
N GLU A 328 43.71 13.43 18.05
CA GLU A 328 44.78 12.76 18.82
C GLU A 328 44.37 11.79 19.95
N GLY A 329 44.31 10.50 19.62
CA GLY A 329 44.55 9.39 20.55
C GLY A 329 43.42 8.40 20.85
N GLU A 330 42.14 8.74 20.70
CA GLU A 330 41.05 7.79 20.93
C GLU A 330 40.15 7.63 19.69
N PHE A 331 40.35 6.53 19.00
CA PHE A 331 39.64 6.15 17.78
C PHE A 331 38.20 5.64 18.04
N ASN A 332 37.53 6.03 19.14
CA ASN A 332 36.37 5.26 19.61
C ASN A 332 35.19 6.06 20.16
N SER A 333 34.79 7.17 19.57
CA SER A 333 33.53 7.76 20.01
C SER A 333 32.41 7.56 18.96
N PRO A 334 31.60 6.49 19.11
CA PRO A 334 30.44 6.29 18.27
C PRO A 334 29.41 7.39 18.53
N THR A 335 28.69 7.80 17.47
CA THR A 335 27.49 8.62 17.66
C THR A 335 26.47 7.87 18.51
N LEU A 336 25.62 8.58 19.23
CA LEU A 336 24.55 7.95 20.03
C LEU A 336 23.66 7.03 19.17
N LEU A 337 23.50 7.39 17.90
CA LEU A 337 22.73 6.59 16.95
C LEU A 337 23.44 5.25 16.64
N LEU A 338 24.74 5.28 16.35
CA LEU A 338 25.51 4.04 16.15
C LEU A 338 25.52 3.17 17.42
N ARG A 339 25.63 3.80 18.59
CA ARG A 339 25.54 3.09 19.87
C ARG A 339 24.19 2.42 20.06
N LEU A 340 23.09 3.13 19.78
CA LEU A 340 21.74 2.55 19.84
C LEU A 340 21.61 1.31 18.91
N LEU A 341 22.03 1.43 17.65
CA LEU A 341 21.92 0.34 16.68
C LEU A 341 22.76 -0.89 17.08
N ARG A 342 23.99 -0.69 17.58
CA ARG A 342 24.82 -1.76 18.12
C ARG A 342 24.16 -2.44 19.32
N GLU A 343 23.60 -1.68 20.26
CA GLU A 343 22.88 -2.22 21.40
C GLU A 343 21.62 -3.01 20.99
N LEU A 344 20.87 -2.52 20.01
CA LEU A 344 19.70 -3.24 19.45
C LEU A 344 20.13 -4.59 18.86
N GLN A 345 21.23 -4.60 18.13
CA GLN A 345 21.78 -5.83 17.53
C GLN A 345 22.32 -6.79 18.60
N LEU A 346 23.18 -6.31 19.52
CA LEU A 346 23.80 -7.14 20.55
C LEU A 346 22.77 -7.75 21.51
N ARG A 347 21.70 -7.01 21.82
CA ARG A 347 20.61 -7.50 22.67
C ARG A 347 19.51 -8.24 21.91
N GLN A 348 19.73 -8.48 20.62
CA GLN A 348 18.77 -9.16 19.75
C GLN A 348 17.38 -8.48 19.77
N LYS A 349 17.35 -7.14 19.88
CA LYS A 349 16.12 -6.34 19.86
C LYS A 349 15.62 -6.02 18.45
N GLY A 350 16.41 -6.34 17.42
CA GLY A 350 16.01 -6.34 16.02
C GLY A 350 16.40 -7.67 15.39
N ARG A 351 15.41 -8.45 14.96
CA ARG A 351 15.67 -9.75 14.30
C ARG A 351 16.36 -9.56 12.95
N GLY A 352 15.95 -8.54 12.20
CA GLY A 352 16.61 -8.10 10.97
C GLY A 352 16.79 -6.59 10.98
N ILE A 353 17.81 -6.12 10.28
CA ILE A 353 18.13 -4.70 10.17
C ILE A 353 18.27 -4.35 8.68
N LEU A 354 17.57 -3.29 8.25
CA LEU A 354 17.64 -2.76 6.89
C LEU A 354 18.09 -1.31 6.91
N PHE A 355 19.22 -1.03 6.30
CA PHE A 355 19.75 0.31 6.17
C PHE A 355 19.56 0.85 4.76
N LEU A 356 19.22 2.14 4.67
CA LEU A 356 19.13 2.89 3.43
C LEU A 356 20.11 4.06 3.48
N GLY A 357 20.79 4.31 2.38
CA GLY A 357 21.67 5.47 2.27
C GLY A 357 22.34 5.54 0.90
N ALA A 358 22.30 6.71 0.26
CA ALA A 358 22.91 6.90 -1.04
C ALA A 358 24.45 6.89 -0.99
N THR A 359 24.99 7.35 0.13
CA THR A 359 26.44 7.48 0.34
C THR A 359 26.83 6.83 1.67
N PRO A 360 27.09 5.51 1.69
CA PRO A 360 27.49 4.82 2.90
C PRO A 360 28.83 5.34 3.45
N MET A 361 29.65 5.94 2.60
CA MET A 361 30.90 6.62 2.95
C MET A 361 30.80 8.09 2.55
N GLN A 362 30.76 9.00 3.53
CA GLN A 362 30.76 10.43 3.30
C GLN A 362 32.15 11.06 3.48
N THR A 363 32.83 10.73 4.55
CA THR A 363 34.07 11.37 4.95
C THR A 363 35.18 10.36 5.16
N HIS A 364 34.86 9.19 5.67
CA HIS A 364 35.87 8.22 6.08
C HIS A 364 35.52 6.78 5.69
N PRO A 365 36.52 6.00 5.28
CA PRO A 365 36.34 4.60 4.85
C PRO A 365 35.80 3.64 5.92
N TRP A 366 35.89 3.99 7.20
CA TRP A 366 35.32 3.17 8.28
C TRP A 366 33.81 3.36 8.48
N GLU A 367 33.18 4.36 7.84
CA GLU A 367 31.74 4.60 7.99
C GLU A 367 30.90 3.42 7.47
N PRO A 368 31.13 2.89 6.23
CA PRO A 368 30.45 1.67 5.78
C PRO A 368 30.69 0.49 6.71
N TRP A 369 31.90 0.43 7.27
CA TRP A 369 32.32 -0.62 8.16
C TRP A 369 31.49 -0.67 9.46
N ASP A 370 31.28 0.49 10.05
CA ASP A 370 30.42 0.61 11.22
C ASP A 370 28.99 0.09 10.96
N LEU A 371 28.46 0.37 9.77
CA LEU A 371 27.15 -0.12 9.37
C LEU A 371 27.14 -1.66 9.14
N LEU A 372 28.15 -2.18 8.44
CA LEU A 372 28.28 -3.61 8.20
C LEU A 372 28.44 -4.41 9.49
N GLN A 373 29.15 -3.88 10.48
CA GLN A 373 29.23 -4.52 11.80
C GLN A 373 27.86 -4.62 12.49
N VAL A 374 27.04 -3.58 12.40
CA VAL A 374 25.67 -3.63 12.95
C VAL A 374 24.80 -4.64 12.21
N LEU A 375 25.04 -4.85 10.92
CA LEU A 375 24.33 -5.85 10.12
C LEU A 375 24.78 -7.30 10.38
N GLY A 376 25.73 -7.49 11.30
CA GLY A 376 26.22 -8.83 11.66
C GLY A 376 27.33 -9.38 10.77
N ALA A 377 27.80 -8.61 9.80
CA ALA A 377 28.93 -9.02 8.94
C ALA A 377 30.30 -8.94 9.66
N GLY A 378 30.31 -8.74 10.97
CA GLY A 378 31.49 -8.42 11.76
C GLY A 378 32.54 -9.52 11.90
N CYS A 379 32.18 -10.79 11.85
CA CYS A 379 33.13 -11.87 12.10
C CYS A 379 34.22 -12.03 11.01
N MET A 380 33.88 -11.73 9.77
CA MET A 380 34.88 -11.73 8.67
C MET A 380 35.67 -10.40 8.59
N LEU A 381 35.17 -9.38 9.22
CA LEU A 381 35.56 -8.00 9.00
C LEU A 381 36.66 -7.54 9.98
N ASP A 382 36.78 -8.14 11.15
CA ASP A 382 37.88 -7.81 12.08
C ASP A 382 39.26 -8.20 11.51
N GLN A 383 39.31 -9.24 10.66
CA GLN A 383 40.52 -9.61 9.94
C GLN A 383 40.84 -8.64 8.78
N LEU A 384 39.78 -8.13 8.10
CA LEU A 384 39.93 -7.16 7.01
C LEU A 384 40.18 -5.71 7.52
N SER A 385 39.82 -5.38 8.77
CA SER A 385 40.05 -4.04 9.33
C SER A 385 41.55 -3.66 9.34
N HIS A 386 42.41 -4.61 9.62
CA HIS A 386 43.87 -4.46 9.53
C HIS A 386 44.36 -4.24 8.10
N GLU A 387 43.77 -4.91 7.11
CA GLU A 387 44.14 -4.75 5.71
C GLU A 387 43.62 -3.45 5.12
N ILE A 388 42.42 -2.99 5.50
CA ILE A 388 41.86 -1.69 5.07
C ILE A 388 42.64 -0.54 5.69
N GLN A 389 43.04 -0.64 6.96
CA GLN A 389 43.95 0.33 7.57
C GLN A 389 45.25 0.42 6.82
N SER A 390 45.81 -0.72 6.40
CA SER A 390 47.04 -0.76 5.58
C SER A 390 46.86 -0.19 4.19
N LEU A 391 45.68 -0.38 3.54
CA LEU A 391 45.34 0.23 2.25
C LEU A 391 45.11 1.73 2.37
N GLN A 392 44.55 2.23 3.46
CA GLN A 392 44.40 3.64 3.74
C GLN A 392 45.78 4.33 3.89
N ASP A 393 46.68 3.71 4.65
CA ASP A 393 48.05 4.20 4.80
C ASP A 393 48.79 4.29 3.48
N VAL A 394 48.46 3.39 2.52
CA VAL A 394 48.99 3.42 1.17
C VAL A 394 48.37 4.53 0.31
N LEU A 395 47.02 4.64 0.36
CA LEU A 395 46.28 5.67 -0.40
C LEU A 395 46.58 7.10 0.07
N LEU A 396 46.85 7.27 1.36
CA LEU A 396 47.23 8.55 1.94
C LEU A 396 48.74 8.83 1.86
N GLY A 397 49.50 7.98 1.16
CA GLY A 397 50.94 8.15 1.01
C GLY A 397 51.77 7.93 2.27
N LYS A 398 51.15 7.41 3.36
CA LYS A 398 51.83 7.15 4.65
C LYS A 398 52.66 5.86 4.65
N ARG A 399 52.39 4.93 3.70
CA ARG A 399 53.17 3.69 3.50
C ARG A 399 53.34 3.41 2.00
N ARG A 400 54.52 2.92 1.57
CA ARG A 400 54.74 2.40 0.21
C ARG A 400 54.07 1.02 0.10
N ALA A 401 53.32 0.79 -0.99
CA ALA A 401 52.72 -0.52 -1.29
C ALA A 401 53.84 -1.56 -1.43
N LYS A 402 53.87 -2.56 -0.55
CA LYS A 402 54.62 -3.80 -0.80
C LYS A 402 53.73 -4.64 -1.71
N GLY A 403 54.24 -4.93 -2.89
CA GLY A 403 53.51 -5.60 -3.96
C GLY A 403 52.85 -6.91 -3.53
N SER A 404 51.56 -6.85 -3.31
CA SER A 404 50.63 -7.98 -3.41
C SER A 404 49.43 -7.51 -4.23
N ARG A 405 49.14 -8.23 -5.32
CA ARG A 405 48.00 -7.98 -6.19
C ARG A 405 46.69 -8.21 -5.40
N VAL A 406 46.00 -7.17 -5.09
CA VAL A 406 44.60 -7.24 -4.65
C VAL A 406 43.74 -7.15 -5.90
N GLY A 407 43.13 -8.26 -6.29
CA GLY A 407 42.14 -8.27 -7.36
C GLY A 407 40.79 -7.90 -6.77
N PHE A 408 40.25 -6.75 -7.16
CA PHE A 408 38.84 -6.46 -6.97
C PHE A 408 38.05 -7.11 -8.10
N LEU A 409 37.19 -8.05 -7.77
CA LEU A 409 36.12 -8.49 -8.66
C LEU A 409 34.92 -7.57 -8.41
N ALA A 410 34.70 -6.63 -9.32
CA ALA A 410 33.43 -5.97 -9.49
C ALA A 410 32.58 -6.85 -10.41
N SER A 411 31.45 -7.30 -9.92
CA SER A 411 30.42 -7.95 -10.72
C SER A 411 29.18 -7.06 -10.73
#